data_625266d034ea17929b4d55f1ad972752
#
_entry.id   625266d034ea17929b4d55f1ad972752
#
_cell.length_a   1.000
_cell.length_b   1.000
_cell.length_c   1.000
_cell.angle_alpha   90.00
_cell.angle_beta   90.00
_cell.angle_gamma   90.00
#
_symmetry.space_group_name_H-M   'P 1'
#
loop_
_entity.id
_entity.type
_entity.pdbx_description
1 polymer ?
#
loop_
_entity_poly.entity_id
_entity_poly.type
_entity_poly.pdbx_seq_one_letter_code
_entity_poly.pdbx_strand_id
1 'polypeptide(L)'
;MTPSTTVRSPLRLYGRHDELATLENLLTLLRRGDGGALVLAAPPGLGRTALLRAAAETHRDRGPVLWATAASSERAVPYSGLRALLGSDVVGSGAAASDAGVATGALAPGIARDALAGRLREFADGGPLLVCVDDAHAWDAASRAALTFEARRPGAGSRTTFLLSAADGTAFAGLPTLRLAPLDDAAASALLDRLTTGAEGLDPVVRAEILHDAGGNPRLLAALAGRLTPDQLAGRTPLPWPLPGGEAVLAAHAERLDDLPDRTRTLLLLAAAAQEHEPEGAGADALLLLRAGTRDGLPRGFLDRALFDGTGAGDLLQRAGSRVHFAHRLTARAVLHHAPWARRRAAHELLATLLTETGDRGGADDSRVRDVPGLPGDPESRTARTTTAPPALPLAALVQRACAAPGPDAALAAGLEAAAVAPIPHAARSAALV
;
A
#
# COMPACT_ATOMS: atom_id res chain seq x y z
N MET A 1 46.09 12.98 7.82
CA MET A 1 44.67 12.61 7.97
C MET A 1 44.32 11.63 6.87
N THR A 2 44.33 10.35 7.17
CA THR A 2 44.00 9.28 6.23
C THR A 2 42.47 9.20 6.08
N PRO A 3 41.91 9.16 4.86
CA PRO A 3 40.48 8.98 4.71
C PRO A 3 40.10 7.57 5.14
N SER A 4 39.20 7.47 6.13
CA SER A 4 38.59 6.23 6.55
C SER A 4 37.79 5.67 5.37
N THR A 5 38.33 4.64 4.74
CA THR A 5 37.61 3.85 3.75
C THR A 5 36.52 3.03 4.48
N THR A 6 35.35 3.59 4.59
CA THR A 6 34.18 2.83 5.07
C THR A 6 33.87 1.75 4.02
N VAL A 7 34.29 0.53 4.31
CA VAL A 7 33.90 -0.65 3.54
C VAL A 7 32.38 -0.77 3.65
N ARG A 8 31.66 -0.27 2.64
CA ARG A 8 30.21 -0.48 2.53
C ARG A 8 29.99 -1.95 2.23
N SER A 9 29.56 -2.72 3.23
CA SER A 9 29.03 -4.05 3.00
C SER A 9 27.93 -3.97 1.91
N PRO A 10 27.95 -4.86 0.90
CA PRO A 10 26.92 -4.86 -0.12
C PRO A 10 25.55 -4.95 0.54
N LEU A 11 24.59 -4.15 0.05
CA LEU A 11 23.22 -4.15 0.51
C LEU A 11 22.65 -5.56 0.39
N ARG A 12 22.47 -6.25 1.51
CA ARG A 12 21.86 -7.59 1.51
C ARG A 12 20.35 -7.41 1.36
N LEU A 13 19.82 -7.76 0.18
CA LEU A 13 18.40 -7.71 -0.12
C LEU A 13 17.79 -9.08 0.18
N TYR A 14 16.93 -9.13 1.20
CA TYR A 14 16.25 -10.34 1.65
C TYR A 14 15.08 -10.65 0.71
N GLY A 15 14.92 -11.92 0.32
CA GLY A 15 13.80 -12.39 -0.48
C GLY A 15 13.67 -11.77 -1.87
N ARG A 16 14.78 -11.26 -2.47
CA ARG A 16 14.80 -10.57 -3.78
C ARG A 16 15.67 -11.28 -4.80
N HIS A 17 15.72 -12.61 -4.74
CA HIS A 17 16.60 -13.40 -5.61
C HIS A 17 16.21 -13.29 -7.08
N ASP A 18 14.91 -13.39 -7.40
CA ASP A 18 14.41 -13.35 -8.77
C ASP A 18 14.53 -11.95 -9.38
N GLU A 19 14.27 -10.93 -8.57
CA GLU A 19 14.44 -9.53 -8.98
C GLU A 19 15.92 -9.22 -9.26
N LEU A 20 16.82 -9.67 -8.39
CA LEU A 20 18.25 -9.50 -8.59
C LEU A 20 18.75 -10.26 -9.82
N ALA A 21 18.28 -11.49 -10.06
CA ALA A 21 18.61 -12.24 -11.27
C ALA A 21 18.11 -11.53 -12.54
N THR A 22 16.91 -10.94 -12.49
CA THR A 22 16.37 -10.13 -13.61
C THR A 22 17.24 -8.91 -13.90
N LEU A 23 17.67 -8.19 -12.84
CA LEU A 23 18.55 -7.04 -12.96
C LEU A 23 19.93 -7.43 -13.50
N GLU A 24 20.50 -8.54 -13.06
CA GLU A 24 21.79 -9.04 -13.54
C GLU A 24 21.72 -9.44 -15.01
N ASN A 25 20.63 -10.06 -15.46
CA ASN A 25 20.38 -10.35 -16.86
C ASN A 25 20.31 -9.05 -17.70
N LEU A 26 19.57 -8.04 -17.23
CA LEU A 26 19.49 -6.74 -17.87
C LEU A 26 20.86 -6.07 -18.03
N LEU A 27 21.68 -6.07 -16.97
CA LEU A 27 23.03 -5.54 -16.99
C LEU A 27 23.98 -6.36 -17.88
N THR A 28 23.74 -7.66 -18.02
CA THR A 28 24.51 -8.52 -18.90
C THR A 28 24.20 -8.23 -20.38
N LEU A 29 22.94 -7.99 -20.72
CA LEU A 29 22.55 -7.53 -22.06
C LEU A 29 23.20 -6.18 -22.38
N LEU A 30 23.14 -5.21 -21.46
CA LEU A 30 23.80 -3.92 -21.62
C LEU A 30 25.30 -4.07 -21.93
N ARG A 31 26.01 -4.95 -21.23
CA ARG A 31 27.44 -5.24 -21.46
C ARG A 31 27.72 -5.81 -22.83
N ARG A 32 26.75 -6.52 -23.41
CA ARG A 32 26.85 -7.09 -24.79
C ARG A 32 26.49 -6.08 -25.90
N GLY A 33 26.05 -4.88 -25.51
CA GLY A 33 25.59 -3.86 -26.45
C GLY A 33 24.12 -4.02 -26.84
N ASP A 34 23.34 -4.77 -26.03
CA ASP A 34 21.92 -4.89 -26.19
C ASP A 34 21.26 -4.06 -25.06
N GLY A 35 21.04 -2.78 -25.32
CA GLY A 35 20.36 -1.89 -24.42
C GLY A 35 18.92 -2.31 -24.15
N GLY A 36 18.37 -1.88 -23.03
CA GLY A 36 17.01 -2.24 -22.63
C GLY A 36 16.35 -1.22 -21.73
N ALA A 37 15.15 -1.54 -21.30
CA ALA A 37 14.45 -0.77 -20.30
C ALA A 37 13.69 -1.70 -19.34
N LEU A 38 13.63 -1.34 -18.06
CA LEU A 38 12.85 -2.05 -17.05
C LEU A 38 12.27 -1.05 -16.06
N VAL A 39 10.99 -1.22 -15.73
CA VAL A 39 10.30 -0.45 -14.70
C VAL A 39 10.12 -1.34 -13.46
N LEU A 40 10.66 -0.93 -12.33
CA LEU A 40 10.37 -1.54 -11.01
C LEU A 40 9.11 -0.89 -10.44
N ALA A 41 8.00 -1.62 -10.48
CA ALA A 41 6.71 -1.12 -10.02
C ALA A 41 6.35 -1.72 -8.66
N ALA A 42 6.10 -0.87 -7.68
CA ALA A 42 5.62 -1.30 -6.36
C ALA A 42 5.07 -0.14 -5.54
N PRO A 43 4.16 -0.40 -4.59
CA PRO A 43 3.82 0.54 -3.52
C PRO A 43 5.05 1.03 -2.74
N PRO A 44 4.92 2.15 -1.99
CA PRO A 44 6.00 2.68 -1.17
C PRO A 44 6.54 1.65 -0.15
N GLY A 45 7.85 1.67 0.05
CA GLY A 45 8.52 0.87 1.08
C GLY A 45 8.92 -0.55 0.67
N LEU A 46 8.55 -1.05 -0.51
CA LEU A 46 8.84 -2.42 -0.96
C LEU A 46 10.26 -2.62 -1.55
N GLY A 47 11.11 -1.60 -1.52
CA GLY A 47 12.53 -1.76 -1.85
C GLY A 47 12.93 -1.37 -3.27
N ARG A 48 12.11 -0.63 -4.04
CA ARG A 48 12.44 -0.12 -5.38
C ARG A 48 13.81 0.55 -5.43
N THR A 49 14.01 1.58 -4.59
CA THR A 49 15.26 2.32 -4.49
C THR A 49 16.45 1.43 -4.14
N ALA A 50 16.24 0.42 -3.29
CA ALA A 50 17.31 -0.51 -2.90
C ALA A 50 17.76 -1.38 -4.08
N LEU A 51 16.84 -1.86 -4.90
CA LEU A 51 17.14 -2.61 -6.13
C LEU A 51 17.82 -1.73 -7.18
N LEU A 52 17.35 -0.47 -7.37
CA LEU A 52 18.03 0.48 -8.26
C LEU A 52 19.49 0.69 -7.82
N ARG A 53 19.72 0.91 -6.53
CA ARG A 53 21.06 1.09 -5.98
C ARG A 53 21.94 -0.14 -6.17
N ALA A 54 21.41 -1.34 -5.92
CA ALA A 54 22.13 -2.58 -6.14
C ALA A 54 22.56 -2.74 -7.61
N ALA A 55 21.69 -2.46 -8.56
CA ALA A 55 22.02 -2.47 -9.98
C ALA A 55 23.09 -1.43 -10.34
N ALA A 56 22.94 -0.21 -9.83
CA ALA A 56 23.90 0.87 -10.06
C ALA A 56 25.31 0.53 -9.47
N GLU A 57 25.36 -0.05 -8.27
CA GLU A 57 26.61 -0.49 -7.66
C GLU A 57 27.27 -1.62 -8.44
N THR A 58 26.49 -2.61 -8.92
CA THR A 58 26.98 -3.71 -9.75
C THR A 58 27.52 -3.24 -11.10
N HIS A 59 26.99 -2.13 -11.63
CA HIS A 59 27.40 -1.58 -12.94
C HIS A 59 28.57 -0.59 -12.85
N ARG A 60 28.79 0.06 -11.71
CA ARG A 60 29.72 1.20 -11.54
C ARG A 60 31.13 0.97 -12.07
N ASP A 61 31.65 -0.25 -11.94
CA ASP A 61 32.99 -0.62 -12.43
C ASP A 61 33.01 -0.96 -13.93
N ARG A 62 31.88 -0.89 -14.61
CA ARG A 62 31.71 -1.33 -16.00
C ARG A 62 31.37 -0.21 -16.97
N GLY A 63 30.83 0.89 -16.45
CA GLY A 63 30.42 2.03 -17.26
C GLY A 63 29.75 3.13 -16.44
N PRO A 64 29.42 4.24 -17.09
CA PRO A 64 28.77 5.36 -16.42
C PRO A 64 27.38 5.01 -15.92
N VAL A 65 27.00 5.65 -14.80
CA VAL A 65 25.65 5.58 -14.21
C VAL A 65 25.11 6.99 -14.09
N LEU A 66 24.01 7.27 -14.77
CA LEU A 66 23.23 8.47 -14.55
C LEU A 66 22.16 8.16 -13.50
N TRP A 67 22.06 9.02 -12.49
CA TRP A 67 21.08 8.85 -11.42
C TRP A 67 20.28 10.13 -11.22
N ALA A 68 18.94 9.99 -11.19
CA ALA A 68 18.04 11.04 -10.78
C ALA A 68 16.98 10.49 -9.82
N THR A 69 16.53 11.33 -8.89
CA THR A 69 15.40 11.04 -8.00
C THR A 69 14.33 12.10 -8.23
N ALA A 70 13.10 11.69 -8.42
CA ALA A 70 12.00 12.62 -8.63
C ALA A 70 11.57 13.27 -7.32
N ALA A 71 11.18 14.54 -7.38
CA ALA A 71 10.54 15.26 -6.31
C ALA A 71 9.10 15.61 -6.73
N SER A 72 8.12 15.21 -5.92
CA SER A 72 6.70 15.48 -6.21
C SER A 72 6.38 16.97 -6.31
N SER A 73 7.11 17.82 -5.58
CA SER A 73 7.01 19.29 -5.64
C SER A 73 7.36 19.88 -7.00
N GLU A 74 8.13 19.17 -7.82
CA GLU A 74 8.57 19.64 -9.15
C GLU A 74 7.66 19.16 -10.28
N ARG A 75 6.64 18.35 -9.97
CA ARG A 75 5.73 17.73 -10.96
C ARG A 75 5.05 18.71 -11.89
N ALA A 76 4.80 19.94 -11.42
CA ALA A 76 4.20 21.01 -12.21
C ALA A 76 5.21 21.79 -13.06
N VAL A 77 6.52 21.59 -12.86
CA VAL A 77 7.57 22.34 -13.56
C VAL A 77 8.00 21.58 -14.82
N PRO A 78 7.68 22.04 -16.02
CA PRO A 78 8.03 21.33 -17.25
C PRO A 78 9.54 21.10 -17.36
N TYR A 79 9.90 19.84 -17.74
CA TYR A 79 11.28 19.40 -17.93
C TYR A 79 12.16 19.40 -16.67
N SER A 80 11.59 19.55 -15.47
CA SER A 80 12.36 19.47 -14.21
C SER A 80 13.08 18.13 -14.06
N GLY A 81 12.42 17.03 -14.41
CA GLY A 81 13.00 15.70 -14.34
C GLY A 81 14.20 15.52 -15.29
N LEU A 82 14.14 16.02 -16.52
CA LEU A 82 15.27 15.98 -17.45
C LEU A 82 16.44 16.86 -16.96
N ARG A 83 16.15 18.03 -16.38
CA ARG A 83 17.19 18.87 -15.76
C ARG A 83 17.89 18.19 -14.60
N ALA A 84 17.14 17.48 -13.77
CA ALA A 84 17.69 16.71 -12.67
C ALA A 84 18.60 15.55 -13.17
N LEU A 85 18.27 14.95 -14.30
CA LEU A 85 19.07 13.84 -14.87
C LEU A 85 20.31 14.33 -15.60
N LEU A 86 20.21 15.41 -16.38
CA LEU A 86 21.24 15.83 -17.34
C LEU A 86 22.07 17.04 -16.86
N GLY A 87 21.65 17.71 -15.81
CA GLY A 87 22.19 19.00 -15.36
C GLY A 87 21.46 20.21 -15.99
N SER A 88 21.53 21.35 -15.29
CA SER A 88 20.77 22.57 -15.63
C SER A 88 21.20 23.15 -16.99
N ASP A 89 22.46 23.00 -17.36
CA ASP A 89 23.07 23.69 -18.50
C ASP A 89 22.62 23.12 -19.86
N VAL A 90 22.15 21.90 -19.88
CA VAL A 90 21.83 21.16 -21.11
C VAL A 90 20.44 21.47 -21.63
N VAL A 91 19.48 21.69 -20.74
CA VAL A 91 18.09 21.99 -21.12
C VAL A 91 17.90 23.49 -21.45
N GLY A 92 18.87 24.32 -21.04
CA GLY A 92 18.89 25.76 -21.33
C GLY A 92 19.65 26.16 -22.61
N SER A 93 20.63 25.35 -23.07
CA SER A 93 21.51 25.72 -24.18
C SER A 93 20.89 25.53 -25.58
N GLY A 94 19.74 24.87 -25.70
CA GLY A 94 18.99 24.80 -26.96
C GLY A 94 18.23 26.07 -27.34
N ALA A 95 18.28 27.12 -26.51
CA ALA A 95 17.59 28.39 -26.71
C ALA A 95 18.52 29.58 -27.02
N ALA A 96 19.76 29.33 -27.41
CA ALA A 96 20.66 30.39 -27.87
C ALA A 96 20.51 30.61 -29.37
N ALA A 97 19.33 31.09 -29.82
CA ALA A 97 19.16 31.78 -31.09
C ALA A 97 17.77 32.40 -31.17
N SER A 98 17.61 33.52 -30.56
CA SER A 98 17.03 34.72 -31.12
C SER A 98 16.59 35.70 -30.04
N ASP A 99 17.21 36.85 -30.12
CA ASP A 99 16.89 38.08 -29.46
C ASP A 99 15.46 38.50 -29.85
N ALA A 100 14.49 38.15 -29.01
CA ALA A 100 13.16 38.81 -28.98
C ALA A 100 12.31 38.19 -27.85
N GLY A 101 12.14 38.95 -26.76
CA GLY A 101 10.90 38.94 -25.96
C GLY A 101 10.61 37.69 -25.10
N VAL A 102 10.94 37.84 -23.81
CA VAL A 102 10.17 37.30 -22.65
C VAL A 102 8.96 36.45 -23.06
N ALA A 103 9.16 35.17 -23.14
CA ALA A 103 8.09 34.21 -22.99
C ALA A 103 8.66 33.01 -22.21
N THR A 104 8.00 32.59 -21.18
CA THR A 104 8.11 31.29 -20.50
C THR A 104 8.08 30.19 -21.56
N GLY A 105 9.20 29.98 -22.26
CA GLY A 105 9.29 29.13 -23.42
C GLY A 105 9.22 27.66 -23.01
N ALA A 106 8.06 27.05 -23.16
CA ALA A 106 7.94 25.61 -23.24
C ALA A 106 8.83 25.14 -24.39
N LEU A 107 9.95 24.45 -24.08
CA LEU A 107 10.76 23.75 -25.07
C LEU A 107 9.84 22.88 -25.94
N ALA A 108 9.95 22.99 -27.25
CA ALA A 108 9.19 22.11 -28.12
C ALA A 108 9.55 20.65 -27.78
N PRO A 109 8.59 19.73 -27.68
CA PRO A 109 8.84 18.33 -27.27
C PRO A 109 9.94 17.62 -28.08
N GLY A 110 10.13 17.99 -29.33
CA GLY A 110 11.21 17.49 -30.19
C GLY A 110 12.60 17.89 -29.69
N ILE A 111 12.78 19.17 -29.34
CA ILE A 111 14.08 19.71 -28.90
C ILE A 111 14.53 19.03 -27.61
N ALA A 112 13.61 18.79 -26.66
CA ALA A 112 13.93 18.11 -25.40
C ALA A 112 14.35 16.65 -25.62
N ARG A 113 13.71 15.95 -26.56
CA ARG A 113 14.09 14.57 -26.92
C ARG A 113 15.46 14.52 -27.59
N ASP A 114 15.73 15.41 -28.54
CA ASP A 114 17.02 15.45 -29.26
C ASP A 114 18.16 15.79 -28.30
N ALA A 115 17.93 16.70 -27.33
CA ALA A 115 18.87 17.03 -26.29
C ALA A 115 19.13 15.81 -25.36
N LEU A 116 18.07 15.10 -24.96
CA LEU A 116 18.20 13.87 -24.16
C LEU A 116 19.00 12.80 -24.93
N ALA A 117 18.61 12.50 -26.19
CA ALA A 117 19.29 11.51 -27.02
C ALA A 117 20.74 11.87 -27.27
N GLY A 118 21.08 13.15 -27.50
CA GLY A 118 22.45 13.63 -27.67
C GLY A 118 23.29 13.38 -26.41
N ARG A 119 22.79 13.77 -25.25
CA ARG A 119 23.51 13.59 -23.98
C ARG A 119 23.67 12.11 -23.60
N LEU A 120 22.66 11.28 -23.82
CA LEU A 120 22.78 9.85 -23.57
C LEU A 120 23.88 9.22 -24.44
N ARG A 121 24.02 9.64 -25.71
CA ARG A 121 25.13 9.18 -26.60
C ARG A 121 26.49 9.65 -26.06
N GLU A 122 26.64 10.91 -25.69
CA GLU A 122 27.89 11.42 -25.10
C GLU A 122 28.32 10.62 -23.86
N PHE A 123 27.36 10.32 -22.95
CA PHE A 123 27.68 9.49 -21.78
C PHE A 123 28.00 8.03 -22.16
N ALA A 124 27.35 7.49 -23.18
CA ALA A 124 27.59 6.13 -23.66
C ALA A 124 28.91 5.97 -24.40
N ASP A 125 29.58 7.05 -24.86
CA ASP A 125 30.95 7.03 -25.40
C ASP A 125 31.97 6.57 -24.37
N GLY A 126 31.71 6.86 -23.06
CA GLY A 126 32.55 6.41 -21.95
C GLY A 126 32.36 4.94 -21.54
N GLY A 127 31.43 4.21 -22.18
CA GLY A 127 31.12 2.82 -21.85
C GLY A 127 29.62 2.53 -21.85
N PRO A 128 29.20 1.28 -21.55
CA PRO A 128 27.80 0.92 -21.40
C PRO A 128 27.14 1.81 -20.33
N LEU A 129 26.09 2.54 -20.71
CA LEU A 129 25.43 3.52 -19.86
C LEU A 129 24.21 2.92 -19.15
N LEU A 130 24.17 3.02 -17.81
CA LEU A 130 22.98 2.72 -17.02
C LEU A 130 22.32 4.03 -16.56
N VAL A 131 21.06 4.22 -16.93
CA VAL A 131 20.21 5.35 -16.51
C VAL A 131 19.25 4.88 -15.44
N CYS A 132 19.42 5.35 -14.21
CA CYS A 132 18.56 5.05 -13.07
C CYS A 132 17.70 6.27 -12.72
N VAL A 133 16.38 6.11 -12.73
CA VAL A 133 15.46 7.17 -12.29
C VAL A 133 14.56 6.63 -11.17
N ASP A 134 14.78 7.14 -9.97
CA ASP A 134 13.98 6.75 -8.81
C ASP A 134 12.72 7.62 -8.71
N ASP A 135 11.59 6.96 -8.40
CA ASP A 135 10.24 7.55 -8.35
C ASP A 135 9.84 8.32 -9.63
N ALA A 136 10.26 7.80 -10.79
CA ALA A 136 10.08 8.43 -12.10
C ALA A 136 8.63 8.83 -12.43
N HIS A 137 7.64 8.20 -11.81
CA HIS A 137 6.22 8.57 -11.93
C HIS A 137 5.89 9.96 -11.34
N ALA A 138 6.73 10.47 -10.43
CA ALA A 138 6.59 11.81 -9.86
C ALA A 138 7.20 12.92 -10.73
N TRP A 139 7.90 12.59 -11.82
CA TRP A 139 8.36 13.58 -12.78
C TRP A 139 7.22 14.29 -13.49
N ASP A 140 7.49 15.48 -14.01
CA ASP A 140 6.59 16.21 -14.90
C ASP A 140 6.25 15.40 -16.16
N ALA A 141 5.10 15.68 -16.77
CA ALA A 141 4.58 14.90 -17.90
C ALA A 141 5.50 14.96 -19.13
N ALA A 142 6.18 16.09 -19.38
CA ALA A 142 7.05 16.27 -20.53
C ALA A 142 8.35 15.46 -20.39
N SER A 143 8.96 15.48 -19.20
CA SER A 143 10.14 14.64 -18.88
C SER A 143 9.80 13.15 -18.97
N ARG A 144 8.66 12.71 -18.42
CA ARG A 144 8.22 11.31 -18.51
C ARG A 144 8.01 10.88 -19.96
N ALA A 145 7.39 11.73 -20.78
CA ALA A 145 7.14 11.43 -22.18
C ALA A 145 8.46 11.29 -22.97
N ALA A 146 9.43 12.19 -22.76
CA ALA A 146 10.74 12.13 -23.40
C ALA A 146 11.53 10.89 -22.96
N LEU A 147 11.57 10.62 -21.65
CA LEU A 147 12.23 9.44 -21.09
C LEU A 147 11.63 8.14 -21.63
N THR A 148 10.29 8.02 -21.65
CA THR A 148 9.59 6.84 -22.17
C THR A 148 9.85 6.64 -23.65
N PHE A 149 9.93 7.71 -24.42
CA PHE A 149 10.23 7.66 -25.85
C PHE A 149 11.63 7.09 -26.10
N GLU A 150 12.64 7.55 -25.36
CA GLU A 150 14.00 7.03 -25.46
C GLU A 150 14.10 5.60 -24.91
N ALA A 151 13.45 5.30 -23.79
CA ALA A 151 13.46 3.98 -23.18
C ALA A 151 12.79 2.87 -24.01
N ARG A 152 11.95 3.23 -24.99
CA ARG A 152 11.36 2.27 -25.96
C ARG A 152 12.24 1.93 -27.14
N ARG A 153 13.36 2.64 -27.34
CA ARG A 153 14.20 2.52 -28.50
C ARG A 153 15.50 1.71 -28.37
N PRO A 154 15.95 1.36 -27.13
CA PRO A 154 17.13 0.52 -27.04
C PRO A 154 16.89 -0.80 -27.77
N GLY A 155 17.85 -1.18 -28.58
CA GLY A 155 17.84 -2.40 -29.35
C GLY A 155 19.27 -2.90 -29.56
N ALA A 156 19.46 -3.84 -30.46
CA ALA A 156 20.78 -4.32 -30.81
C ALA A 156 21.71 -3.15 -31.23
N GLY A 157 22.88 -3.07 -30.60
CA GLY A 157 23.83 -1.96 -30.77
C GLY A 157 23.61 -0.76 -29.86
N SER A 158 22.55 -0.74 -29.02
CA SER A 158 22.37 0.31 -28.03
C SER A 158 23.24 0.05 -26.79
N ARG A 159 24.00 1.05 -26.38
CA ARG A 159 24.86 1.02 -25.18
C ARG A 159 24.18 1.67 -23.99
N THR A 160 22.86 1.82 -23.99
CA THR A 160 22.10 2.49 -22.92
C THR A 160 20.99 1.58 -22.41
N THR A 161 20.90 1.45 -21.09
CA THR A 161 19.79 0.76 -20.40
C THR A 161 19.13 1.69 -19.41
N PHE A 162 17.79 1.66 -19.38
CA PHE A 162 16.97 2.45 -18.49
C PHE A 162 16.41 1.56 -17.38
N LEU A 163 16.65 1.92 -16.13
CA LEU A 163 16.08 1.29 -14.95
C LEU A 163 15.29 2.33 -14.18
N LEU A 164 13.97 2.22 -14.20
CA LEU A 164 13.06 3.21 -13.64
C LEU A 164 12.33 2.64 -12.44
N SER A 165 12.03 3.43 -11.43
CA SER A 165 11.09 3.03 -10.40
C SER A 165 9.80 3.84 -10.47
N ALA A 166 8.66 3.16 -10.21
CA ALA A 166 7.35 3.79 -10.20
C ALA A 166 6.44 3.18 -9.14
N ALA A 167 5.44 3.94 -8.72
CA ALA A 167 4.44 3.44 -7.77
C ALA A 167 3.58 2.31 -8.36
N ASP A 168 3.35 2.37 -9.68
CA ASP A 168 2.70 1.34 -10.50
C ASP A 168 3.28 1.37 -11.93
N GLY A 169 2.84 0.45 -12.78
CA GLY A 169 3.33 0.36 -14.16
C GLY A 169 2.62 1.29 -15.15
N THR A 170 1.59 2.04 -14.75
CA THR A 170 0.74 2.80 -15.67
C THR A 170 1.44 4.02 -16.25
N ALA A 171 2.28 4.68 -15.46
CA ALA A 171 3.03 5.87 -15.87
C ALA A 171 4.00 5.61 -17.06
N PHE A 172 4.39 4.36 -17.26
CA PHE A 172 5.35 3.92 -18.31
C PHE A 172 4.78 2.75 -19.12
N ALA A 173 3.50 2.83 -19.47
CA ALA A 173 2.82 1.80 -20.25
C ALA A 173 3.59 1.47 -21.54
N GLY A 174 3.78 0.17 -21.82
CA GLY A 174 4.54 -0.32 -22.97
C GLY A 174 6.04 -0.50 -22.73
N LEU A 175 6.55 -0.25 -21.51
CA LEU A 175 7.86 -0.72 -21.07
C LEU A 175 7.73 -2.03 -20.28
N PRO A 176 8.73 -2.94 -20.35
CA PRO A 176 8.79 -4.10 -19.48
C PRO A 176 8.72 -3.70 -18.03
N THR A 177 7.87 -4.37 -17.25
CA THR A 177 7.61 -4.01 -15.86
C THR A 177 7.80 -5.20 -14.94
N LEU A 178 8.65 -5.05 -13.92
CA LEU A 178 8.83 -5.99 -12.83
C LEU A 178 8.06 -5.47 -11.62
N ARG A 179 7.03 -6.21 -11.21
CA ARG A 179 6.21 -5.87 -10.03
C ARG A 179 6.82 -6.49 -8.78
N LEU A 180 7.13 -5.66 -7.78
CA LEU A 180 7.66 -6.17 -6.51
C LEU A 180 6.49 -6.52 -5.59
N ALA A 181 6.48 -7.74 -5.11
CA ALA A 181 5.58 -8.19 -4.06
C ALA A 181 6.12 -7.81 -2.66
N PRO A 182 5.28 -7.81 -1.62
CA PRO A 182 5.76 -7.85 -0.23
C PRO A 182 6.75 -9.00 -0.02
N LEU A 183 7.61 -8.88 0.98
CA LEU A 183 8.46 -10.00 1.40
C LEU A 183 7.58 -11.15 1.90
N ASP A 184 7.97 -12.37 1.59
CA ASP A 184 7.39 -13.54 2.23
C ASP A 184 7.78 -13.60 3.72
N ASP A 185 7.13 -14.49 4.47
CA ASP A 185 7.33 -14.61 5.92
C ASP A 185 8.78 -14.98 6.28
N ALA A 186 9.44 -15.79 5.47
CA ALA A 186 10.82 -16.20 5.70
C ALA A 186 11.79 -15.03 5.50
N ALA A 187 11.64 -14.28 4.42
CA ALA A 187 12.47 -13.12 4.13
C ALA A 187 12.20 -11.96 5.12
N ALA A 188 10.93 -11.72 5.48
CA ALA A 188 10.55 -10.72 6.48
C ALA A 188 11.13 -11.07 7.85
N SER A 189 11.05 -12.34 8.28
CA SER A 189 11.66 -12.84 9.50
C SER A 189 13.17 -12.66 9.50
N ALA A 190 13.85 -13.06 8.41
CA ALA A 190 15.29 -12.93 8.30
C ALA A 190 15.75 -11.46 8.31
N LEU A 191 14.97 -10.55 7.72
CA LEU A 191 15.22 -9.12 7.80
C LEU A 191 15.03 -8.60 9.23
N LEU A 192 13.97 -9.02 9.93
CA LEU A 192 13.70 -8.63 11.31
C LEU A 192 14.82 -9.10 12.24
N ASP A 193 15.29 -10.33 12.10
CA ASP A 193 16.43 -10.86 12.86
C ASP A 193 17.68 -10.00 12.67
N ARG A 194 17.92 -9.55 11.45
CA ARG A 194 19.04 -8.66 11.15
C ARG A 194 18.88 -7.28 11.78
N LEU A 195 17.67 -6.73 11.79
CA LEU A 195 17.36 -5.41 12.35
C LEU A 195 17.45 -5.41 13.88
N THR A 196 17.13 -6.51 14.52
CA THR A 196 17.16 -6.70 15.97
C THR A 196 18.43 -7.38 16.48
N THR A 197 19.44 -7.57 15.62
CA THR A 197 20.75 -8.11 16.01
C THR A 197 21.40 -7.21 17.08
N GLY A 198 21.63 -7.75 18.28
CA GLY A 198 22.15 -7.00 19.44
C GLY A 198 21.11 -6.74 20.53
N ALA A 199 19.83 -7.02 20.31
CA ALA A 199 18.85 -7.14 21.39
C ALA A 199 19.08 -8.47 22.15
N GLU A 200 18.77 -8.49 23.45
CA GLU A 200 18.87 -9.69 24.33
C GLU A 200 17.86 -10.80 23.99
N GLY A 201 17.42 -10.86 22.75
CA GLY A 201 16.40 -11.75 22.24
C GLY A 201 15.13 -10.98 21.86
N LEU A 202 14.48 -11.43 20.79
CA LEU A 202 13.18 -10.90 20.39
C LEU A 202 12.09 -11.86 20.89
N ASP A 203 11.18 -11.34 21.71
CA ASP A 203 10.04 -12.11 22.20
C ASP A 203 9.19 -12.62 21.04
N PRO A 204 8.74 -13.88 21.05
CA PRO A 204 7.97 -14.46 19.95
C PRO A 204 6.65 -13.74 19.66
N VAL A 205 5.95 -13.21 20.69
CA VAL A 205 4.69 -12.48 20.52
C VAL A 205 4.97 -11.11 19.88
N VAL A 206 5.97 -10.40 20.39
CA VAL A 206 6.42 -9.13 19.81
C VAL A 206 6.87 -9.30 18.36
N ARG A 207 7.58 -10.41 18.07
CA ARG A 207 7.97 -10.77 16.70
C ARG A 207 6.75 -10.91 15.79
N ALA A 208 5.76 -11.68 16.23
CA ALA A 208 4.55 -11.91 15.46
C ALA A 208 3.80 -10.60 15.18
N GLU A 209 3.67 -9.73 16.18
CA GLU A 209 3.03 -8.42 16.03
C GLU A 209 3.77 -7.52 15.03
N ILE A 210 5.10 -7.43 15.11
CA ILE A 210 5.89 -6.61 14.17
C ILE A 210 5.74 -7.14 12.73
N LEU A 211 5.84 -8.46 12.54
CA LEU A 211 5.71 -9.08 11.21
C LEU A 211 4.31 -8.90 10.65
N HIS A 212 3.28 -9.10 11.50
CA HIS A 212 1.90 -8.88 11.16
C HIS A 212 1.66 -7.43 10.70
N ASP A 213 2.07 -6.47 11.51
CA ASP A 213 1.90 -5.04 11.25
C ASP A 213 2.66 -4.57 10.02
N ALA A 214 3.87 -5.09 9.79
CA ALA A 214 4.68 -4.75 8.63
C ALA A 214 4.08 -5.29 7.31
N GLY A 215 3.35 -6.40 7.34
CA GLY A 215 2.71 -6.99 6.15
C GLY A 215 3.71 -7.25 5.01
N GLY A 216 4.93 -7.69 5.33
CA GLY A 216 5.99 -7.93 4.36
C GLY A 216 6.61 -6.66 3.75
N ASN A 217 6.32 -5.46 4.28
CA ASN A 217 6.94 -4.21 3.82
C ASN A 217 8.27 -3.96 4.53
N PRO A 218 9.42 -4.03 3.83
CA PRO A 218 10.75 -3.90 4.47
C PRO A 218 10.97 -2.58 5.18
N ARG A 219 10.46 -1.47 4.62
CA ARG A 219 10.63 -0.14 5.21
C ARG A 219 9.80 0.00 6.48
N LEU A 220 8.58 -0.53 6.48
CA LEU A 220 7.72 -0.52 7.65
C LEU A 220 8.30 -1.43 8.74
N LEU A 221 8.78 -2.62 8.37
CA LEU A 221 9.45 -3.54 9.29
C LEU A 221 10.62 -2.87 10.02
N ALA A 222 11.48 -2.18 9.26
CA ALA A 222 12.61 -1.44 9.84
C ALA A 222 12.15 -0.27 10.73
N ALA A 223 11.09 0.44 10.34
CA ALA A 223 10.55 1.56 11.10
C ALA A 223 9.92 1.11 12.42
N LEU A 224 9.14 0.03 12.43
CA LEU A 224 8.54 -0.54 13.63
C LEU A 224 9.60 -1.07 14.59
N ALA A 225 10.51 -1.92 14.11
CA ALA A 225 11.57 -2.49 14.94
C ALA A 225 12.50 -1.40 15.53
N GLY A 226 12.80 -0.36 14.75
CA GLY A 226 13.70 0.73 15.19
C GLY A 226 13.08 1.73 16.19
N ARG A 227 11.77 1.66 16.44
CA ARG A 227 11.08 2.54 17.41
C ARG A 227 10.76 1.86 18.74
N LEU A 228 10.89 0.55 18.82
CA LEU A 228 10.69 -0.20 20.05
C LEU A 228 11.95 -0.19 20.90
N THR A 229 11.77 -0.08 22.21
CA THR A 229 12.88 -0.18 23.17
C THR A 229 13.35 -1.63 23.30
N PRO A 230 14.59 -1.87 23.79
CA PRO A 230 15.08 -3.23 24.06
C PRO A 230 14.13 -4.02 24.99
N ASP A 231 13.53 -3.36 25.99
CA ASP A 231 12.58 -4.01 26.91
C ASP A 231 11.28 -4.40 26.23
N GLN A 232 10.78 -3.57 25.30
CA GLN A 232 9.61 -3.90 24.49
C GLN A 232 9.93 -5.06 23.52
N LEU A 233 11.08 -5.04 22.86
CA LEU A 233 11.52 -6.13 21.98
C LEU A 233 11.66 -7.45 22.73
N ALA A 234 12.12 -7.42 23.98
CA ALA A 234 12.26 -8.60 24.83
C ALA A 234 10.96 -8.99 25.57
N GLY A 235 9.84 -8.30 25.30
CA GLY A 235 8.53 -8.59 25.95
C GLY A 235 8.47 -8.25 27.43
N ARG A 236 9.45 -7.51 27.98
CA ARG A 236 9.48 -7.12 29.40
C ARG A 236 8.55 -5.96 29.74
N THR A 237 8.18 -5.17 28.75
CA THR A 237 7.22 -4.06 28.89
C THR A 237 6.17 -4.14 27.79
N PRO A 238 4.92 -3.66 28.07
CA PRO A 238 3.85 -3.69 27.08
C PRO A 238 4.21 -2.94 25.80
N LEU A 239 3.73 -3.48 24.68
CA LEU A 239 3.82 -2.77 23.40
C LEU A 239 2.83 -1.61 23.39
N PRO A 240 3.20 -0.46 22.81
CA PRO A 240 2.27 0.60 22.54
C PRO A 240 1.30 0.19 21.42
N TRP A 241 0.06 0.64 21.52
CA TRP A 241 -0.93 0.40 20.47
C TRP A 241 -1.49 1.73 19.93
N PRO A 242 -1.44 1.95 18.62
CA PRO A 242 -0.76 1.14 17.58
C PRO A 242 0.76 1.15 17.70
N LEU A 243 1.45 0.20 17.04
CA LEU A 243 2.92 0.18 17.01
C LEU A 243 3.46 1.47 16.37
N PRO A 244 4.46 2.15 16.98
CA PRO A 244 5.00 3.41 16.50
C PRO A 244 5.94 3.22 15.30
N GLY A 245 6.11 4.26 14.49
CA GLY A 245 7.14 4.32 13.43
C GLY A 245 6.61 4.04 12.02
N GLY A 246 5.33 3.67 11.87
CA GLY A 246 4.72 3.42 10.57
C GLY A 246 4.29 4.67 9.81
N GLU A 247 4.25 5.84 10.45
CA GLU A 247 3.58 7.05 9.97
C GLU A 247 4.09 7.50 8.59
N ALA A 248 5.41 7.50 8.38
CA ALA A 248 6.00 7.94 7.11
C ALA A 248 5.68 6.98 5.94
N VAL A 249 5.56 5.68 6.21
CA VAL A 249 5.17 4.70 5.19
C VAL A 249 3.69 4.81 4.90
N LEU A 250 2.86 4.94 5.93
CA LEU A 250 1.42 5.14 5.80
C LEU A 250 1.09 6.45 5.08
N ALA A 251 1.79 7.55 5.39
CA ALA A 251 1.65 8.82 4.70
C ALA A 251 2.00 8.69 3.21
N ALA A 252 3.10 8.02 2.85
CA ALA A 252 3.46 7.79 1.46
C ALA A 252 2.45 6.90 0.70
N HIS A 253 1.78 5.98 1.39
CA HIS A 253 0.64 5.26 0.82
C HIS A 253 -0.60 6.15 0.67
N ALA A 254 -0.82 7.06 1.63
CA ALA A 254 -1.96 7.97 1.66
C ALA A 254 -1.90 9.04 0.55
N GLU A 255 -0.72 9.57 0.22
CA GLU A 255 -0.53 10.52 -0.88
C GLU A 255 -1.14 10.02 -2.20
N ARG A 256 -1.13 8.71 -2.43
CA ARG A 256 -1.77 8.10 -3.61
C ARG A 256 -3.31 8.14 -3.56
N LEU A 257 -3.88 8.34 -2.38
CA LEU A 257 -5.32 8.41 -2.17
C LEU A 257 -5.86 9.83 -2.43
N ASP A 258 -4.99 10.86 -2.36
CA ASP A 258 -5.39 12.25 -2.54
C ASP A 258 -5.84 12.56 -3.97
N ASP A 259 -5.28 11.87 -4.95
CA ASP A 259 -5.66 11.98 -6.37
C ASP A 259 -6.99 11.26 -6.70
N LEU A 260 -7.56 10.49 -5.76
CA LEU A 260 -8.79 9.75 -5.98
C LEU A 260 -10.03 10.62 -5.79
N PRO A 261 -11.11 10.37 -6.55
CA PRO A 261 -12.39 11.04 -6.36
C PRO A 261 -12.92 10.83 -4.92
N ASP A 262 -13.61 11.84 -4.36
CA ASP A 262 -14.19 11.78 -3.00
C ASP A 262 -15.04 10.53 -2.75
N ARG A 263 -15.88 10.15 -3.72
CA ARG A 263 -16.70 8.94 -3.65
C ARG A 263 -15.88 7.66 -3.49
N THR A 264 -14.70 7.59 -4.13
CA THR A 264 -13.79 6.45 -4.02
C THR A 264 -13.13 6.46 -2.65
N ARG A 265 -12.64 7.60 -2.17
CA ARG A 265 -12.08 7.75 -0.83
C ARG A 265 -13.06 7.37 0.27
N THR A 266 -14.33 7.77 0.13
CA THR A 266 -15.41 7.39 1.06
C THR A 266 -15.64 5.88 1.08
N LEU A 267 -15.72 5.23 -0.08
CA LEU A 267 -15.89 3.77 -0.16
C LEU A 267 -14.69 3.04 0.45
N LEU A 268 -13.47 3.49 0.17
CA LEU A 268 -12.25 2.93 0.76
C LEU A 268 -12.24 3.07 2.29
N LEU A 269 -12.70 4.20 2.82
CA LEU A 269 -12.80 4.41 4.27
C LEU A 269 -13.80 3.45 4.91
N LEU A 270 -14.99 3.28 4.32
CA LEU A 270 -15.97 2.31 4.80
C LEU A 270 -15.42 0.88 4.75
N ALA A 271 -14.74 0.50 3.66
CA ALA A 271 -14.11 -0.81 3.52
C ALA A 271 -12.99 -1.02 4.56
N ALA A 272 -12.16 -0.01 4.81
CA ALA A 272 -11.07 -0.08 5.78
C ALA A 272 -11.61 -0.21 7.21
N ALA A 273 -12.61 0.59 7.59
CA ALA A 273 -13.26 0.51 8.90
C ALA A 273 -13.98 -0.83 9.11
N ALA A 274 -14.56 -1.42 8.06
CA ALA A 274 -15.21 -2.72 8.14
C ALA A 274 -14.22 -3.88 8.31
N GLN A 275 -12.96 -3.71 7.86
CA GLN A 275 -11.91 -4.74 7.93
C GLN A 275 -10.97 -4.61 9.13
N GLU A 276 -11.00 -3.48 9.85
CA GLU A 276 -9.98 -3.13 10.86
C GLU A 276 -9.78 -4.22 11.92
N HIS A 277 -10.86 -4.91 12.29
CA HIS A 277 -10.85 -5.94 13.34
C HIS A 277 -11.28 -7.32 12.84
N GLU A 278 -11.39 -7.49 11.53
CA GLU A 278 -11.65 -8.81 10.96
C GLU A 278 -10.38 -9.66 10.94
N PRO A 279 -10.49 -10.99 11.08
CA PRO A 279 -9.36 -11.88 10.93
C PRO A 279 -8.63 -11.65 9.60
N GLU A 280 -7.33 -11.94 9.58
CA GLU A 280 -6.51 -11.76 8.39
C GLU A 280 -7.10 -12.54 7.19
N GLY A 281 -7.25 -11.85 6.07
CA GLY A 281 -7.84 -12.43 4.86
C GLY A 281 -9.37 -12.51 4.85
N ALA A 282 -10.07 -12.16 5.93
CA ALA A 282 -11.54 -12.22 5.96
C ALA A 282 -12.21 -11.20 5.03
N GLY A 283 -11.62 -10.03 4.84
CA GLY A 283 -12.20 -8.95 4.03
C GLY A 283 -13.52 -8.38 4.59
N ALA A 284 -14.08 -7.37 3.96
CA ALA A 284 -15.37 -6.79 4.31
C ALA A 284 -16.51 -7.43 3.50
N ASP A 285 -17.69 -7.58 4.09
CA ASP A 285 -18.87 -8.06 3.38
C ASP A 285 -19.33 -7.03 2.32
N ALA A 286 -19.43 -7.46 1.06
CA ALA A 286 -19.78 -6.58 -0.06
C ALA A 286 -21.18 -5.98 0.08
N LEU A 287 -22.16 -6.72 0.65
CA LEU A 287 -23.51 -6.23 0.86
C LEU A 287 -23.57 -5.21 2.01
N LEU A 288 -22.76 -5.42 3.07
CA LEU A 288 -22.62 -4.43 4.14
C LEU A 288 -22.05 -3.12 3.57
N LEU A 289 -20.98 -3.19 2.76
CA LEU A 289 -20.40 -2.02 2.10
C LEU A 289 -21.38 -1.33 1.14
N LEU A 290 -22.16 -2.11 0.40
CA LEU A 290 -23.20 -1.57 -0.47
C LEU A 290 -24.27 -0.79 0.32
N ARG A 291 -24.73 -1.34 1.43
CA ARG A 291 -25.71 -0.68 2.32
C ARG A 291 -25.10 0.57 2.97
N ALA A 292 -23.87 0.46 3.46
CA ALA A 292 -23.16 1.57 4.08
C ALA A 292 -22.93 2.71 3.08
N GLY A 293 -22.40 2.41 1.90
CA GLY A 293 -22.18 3.41 0.86
C GLY A 293 -23.49 4.07 0.37
N THR A 294 -24.57 3.30 0.23
CA THR A 294 -25.87 3.86 -0.14
C THR A 294 -26.41 4.81 0.93
N ARG A 295 -26.24 4.45 2.20
CA ARG A 295 -26.69 5.29 3.34
C ARG A 295 -25.83 6.55 3.52
N ASP A 296 -24.54 6.50 3.12
CA ASP A 296 -23.63 7.64 3.06
C ASP A 296 -23.78 8.48 1.77
N GLY A 297 -24.76 8.17 0.91
CA GLY A 297 -25.10 8.96 -0.27
C GLY A 297 -24.28 8.63 -1.53
N LEU A 298 -23.53 7.53 -1.54
CA LEU A 298 -22.80 7.12 -2.75
C LEU A 298 -23.76 6.59 -3.83
N PRO A 299 -23.54 6.96 -5.11
CA PRO A 299 -24.41 6.50 -6.21
C PRO A 299 -24.38 4.97 -6.36
N ARG A 300 -25.57 4.35 -6.44
CA ARG A 300 -25.72 2.90 -6.56
C ARG A 300 -24.91 2.31 -7.72
N GLY A 301 -24.96 2.92 -8.90
CA GLY A 301 -24.19 2.43 -10.06
C GLY A 301 -22.66 2.55 -9.92
N PHE A 302 -22.17 3.46 -9.05
CA PHE A 302 -20.76 3.48 -8.66
C PHE A 302 -20.43 2.30 -7.74
N LEU A 303 -21.27 2.07 -6.72
CA LEU A 303 -21.09 0.98 -5.76
C LEU A 303 -21.11 -0.39 -6.44
N ASP A 304 -22.07 -0.60 -7.36
CA ASP A 304 -22.17 -1.86 -8.10
C ASP A 304 -20.89 -2.11 -8.92
N ARG A 305 -20.39 -1.12 -9.64
CA ARG A 305 -19.12 -1.26 -10.37
C ARG A 305 -17.91 -1.49 -9.45
N ALA A 306 -17.82 -0.76 -8.35
CA ALA A 306 -16.68 -0.85 -7.45
C ALA A 306 -16.62 -2.16 -6.67
N LEU A 307 -17.79 -2.67 -6.22
CA LEU A 307 -17.87 -3.83 -5.33
C LEU A 307 -18.08 -5.15 -6.08
N PHE A 308 -18.68 -5.10 -7.28
CA PHE A 308 -19.09 -6.31 -8.00
C PHE A 308 -18.39 -6.48 -9.34
N ASP A 309 -18.07 -5.40 -10.06
CA ASP A 309 -17.40 -5.47 -11.37
C ASP A 309 -15.90 -5.20 -11.28
N GLY A 310 -15.40 -4.73 -10.11
CA GLY A 310 -13.98 -4.47 -9.85
C GLY A 310 -13.40 -3.25 -10.57
N THR A 311 -14.25 -2.37 -11.16
CA THR A 311 -13.78 -1.26 -12.01
C THR A 311 -13.89 0.14 -11.39
N GLY A 312 -14.59 0.28 -10.27
CA GLY A 312 -14.90 1.61 -9.70
C GLY A 312 -13.91 2.15 -8.67
N ALA A 313 -13.15 1.28 -8.03
CA ALA A 313 -12.16 1.63 -7.00
C ALA A 313 -10.71 1.48 -7.48
N GLY A 314 -10.50 1.32 -8.78
CA GLY A 314 -9.20 1.00 -9.35
C GLY A 314 -8.68 -0.35 -8.85
N ASP A 315 -7.37 -0.55 -8.92
CA ASP A 315 -6.72 -1.78 -8.44
C ASP A 315 -6.62 -1.86 -6.90
N LEU A 316 -7.33 -1.00 -6.15
CA LEU A 316 -7.18 -0.90 -4.69
C LEU A 316 -8.05 -1.90 -3.93
N LEU A 317 -9.21 -2.28 -4.49
CA LEU A 317 -10.11 -3.28 -3.94
C LEU A 317 -10.23 -4.47 -4.89
N GLN A 318 -10.24 -5.66 -4.32
CA GLN A 318 -10.40 -6.94 -5.02
C GLN A 318 -11.55 -7.72 -4.38
N ARG A 319 -12.35 -8.37 -5.21
CA ARG A 319 -13.45 -9.22 -4.74
C ARG A 319 -13.04 -10.69 -4.70
N ALA A 320 -13.40 -11.34 -3.59
CA ALA A 320 -13.31 -12.79 -3.43
C ALA A 320 -14.66 -13.31 -2.88
N GLY A 321 -15.48 -13.88 -3.74
CA GLY A 321 -16.83 -14.34 -3.39
C GLY A 321 -17.75 -13.18 -2.97
N SER A 322 -18.29 -13.24 -1.75
CA SER A 322 -19.08 -12.18 -1.11
C SER A 322 -18.26 -11.12 -0.38
N ARG A 323 -16.96 -11.31 -0.31
CA ARG A 323 -16.04 -10.43 0.42
C ARG A 323 -15.25 -9.53 -0.51
N VAL A 324 -14.88 -8.35 0.01
CA VAL A 324 -14.03 -7.36 -0.66
C VAL A 324 -12.79 -7.16 0.19
N HIS A 325 -11.62 -7.23 -0.44
CA HIS A 325 -10.31 -7.09 0.19
C HIS A 325 -9.56 -5.91 -0.40
N PHE A 326 -8.70 -5.30 0.38
CA PHE A 326 -7.70 -4.41 -0.19
C PHE A 326 -6.64 -5.22 -0.94
N ALA A 327 -6.28 -4.77 -2.15
CA ALA A 327 -5.19 -5.36 -2.92
C ALA A 327 -3.85 -5.37 -2.17
N HIS A 328 -3.71 -4.44 -1.22
CA HIS A 328 -2.54 -4.33 -0.36
C HIS A 328 -2.96 -3.95 1.07
N ARG A 329 -2.56 -4.73 2.08
CA ARG A 329 -2.92 -4.52 3.51
C ARG A 329 -2.67 -3.09 4.00
N LEU A 330 -1.49 -2.55 3.66
CA LEU A 330 -1.12 -1.21 4.11
C LEU A 330 -2.01 -0.12 3.53
N THR A 331 -2.74 -0.38 2.43
CA THR A 331 -3.69 0.59 1.88
C THR A 331 -4.87 0.80 2.85
N ALA A 332 -5.40 -0.25 3.46
CA ALA A 332 -6.45 -0.12 4.47
C ALA A 332 -5.99 0.73 5.66
N ARG A 333 -4.80 0.42 6.20
CA ARG A 333 -4.21 1.19 7.32
C ARG A 333 -3.91 2.64 6.92
N ALA A 334 -3.40 2.88 5.72
CA ALA A 334 -3.14 4.22 5.21
C ALA A 334 -4.43 5.04 5.07
N VAL A 335 -5.52 4.43 4.58
CA VAL A 335 -6.85 5.05 4.48
C VAL A 335 -7.34 5.49 5.86
N LEU A 336 -7.28 4.61 6.87
CA LEU A 336 -7.68 4.95 8.24
C LEU A 336 -6.78 6.01 8.87
N HIS A 337 -5.47 5.90 8.66
CA HIS A 337 -4.50 6.85 9.21
C HIS A 337 -4.68 8.26 8.62
N HIS A 338 -4.94 8.36 7.32
CA HIS A 338 -5.09 9.63 6.59
C HIS A 338 -6.47 10.28 6.81
N ALA A 339 -7.50 9.49 7.05
CA ALA A 339 -8.85 10.00 7.23
C ALA A 339 -8.97 10.86 8.50
N PRO A 340 -9.60 12.06 8.43
CA PRO A 340 -9.90 12.85 9.61
C PRO A 340 -10.68 12.07 10.65
N TRP A 341 -10.38 12.29 11.94
CA TRP A 341 -11.05 11.59 13.05
C TRP A 341 -12.58 11.59 12.95
N ALA A 342 -13.18 12.72 12.61
CA ALA A 342 -14.63 12.82 12.47
C ALA A 342 -15.18 11.90 11.38
N ARG A 343 -14.47 11.73 10.27
CA ARG A 343 -14.86 10.84 9.18
C ARG A 343 -14.70 9.36 9.56
N ARG A 344 -13.61 8.99 10.23
CA ARG A 344 -13.42 7.63 10.75
C ARG A 344 -14.52 7.25 11.70
N ARG A 345 -14.79 8.12 12.69
CA ARG A 345 -15.87 7.95 13.67
C ARG A 345 -17.23 7.75 12.99
N ALA A 346 -17.60 8.59 12.03
CA ALA A 346 -18.84 8.47 11.28
C ALA A 346 -18.96 7.15 10.53
N ALA A 347 -17.87 6.67 9.92
CA ALA A 347 -17.83 5.37 9.26
C ALA A 347 -18.10 4.21 10.22
N HIS A 348 -17.45 4.20 11.38
CA HIS A 348 -17.67 3.19 12.41
C HIS A 348 -19.10 3.25 12.99
N GLU A 349 -19.64 4.44 13.29
CA GLU A 349 -21.03 4.63 13.76
C GLU A 349 -22.05 4.08 12.73
N LEU A 350 -21.82 4.34 11.45
CA LEU A 350 -22.67 3.85 10.37
C LEU A 350 -22.65 2.32 10.29
N LEU A 351 -21.44 1.72 10.30
CA LEU A 351 -21.29 0.26 10.28
C LEU A 351 -21.91 -0.41 11.50
N ALA A 352 -21.69 0.15 12.69
CA ALA A 352 -22.30 -0.35 13.92
C ALA A 352 -23.83 -0.37 13.84
N THR A 353 -24.44 0.70 13.31
CA THR A 353 -25.89 0.80 13.13
C THR A 353 -26.40 -0.29 12.19
N LEU A 354 -25.74 -0.47 11.03
CA LEU A 354 -26.15 -1.47 10.03
C LEU A 354 -26.00 -2.91 10.53
N LEU A 355 -24.96 -3.19 11.28
CA LEU A 355 -24.73 -4.51 11.90
C LEU A 355 -25.79 -4.82 12.98
N THR A 356 -26.21 -3.82 13.75
CA THR A 356 -27.30 -3.95 14.73
C THR A 356 -28.63 -4.26 14.02
N GLU A 357 -28.99 -3.50 12.98
CA GLU A 357 -30.21 -3.72 12.18
C GLU A 357 -30.27 -5.11 11.52
N THR A 358 -29.12 -5.70 11.21
CA THR A 358 -29.05 -7.03 10.60
C THR A 358 -29.25 -8.12 11.65
N GLY A 359 -28.71 -7.94 12.87
CA GLY A 359 -28.90 -8.85 13.98
C GLY A 359 -30.38 -8.97 14.41
N ASP A 360 -31.09 -7.84 14.43
CA ASP A 360 -32.52 -7.81 14.81
C ASP A 360 -33.42 -8.56 13.79
N ARG A 361 -33.06 -8.53 12.51
CA ARG A 361 -33.81 -9.26 11.45
C ARG A 361 -33.60 -10.76 11.49
N GLY A 362 -32.39 -11.23 11.83
CA GLY A 362 -32.08 -12.65 12.00
C GLY A 362 -32.82 -13.27 13.18
N GLY A 363 -33.01 -12.52 14.26
CA GLY A 363 -33.76 -12.96 15.45
C GLY A 363 -35.28 -13.01 15.24
N ALA A 364 -35.82 -12.16 14.38
CA ALA A 364 -37.27 -12.10 14.11
C ALA A 364 -37.76 -13.24 13.19
N ASP A 365 -36.91 -13.78 12.34
CA ASP A 365 -37.26 -14.86 11.42
C ASP A 365 -37.25 -16.24 12.13
N ASP A 366 -36.38 -16.41 13.11
CA ASP A 366 -36.30 -17.65 13.93
C ASP A 366 -37.48 -17.76 14.93
N SER A 367 -38.10 -16.63 15.28
CA SER A 367 -39.31 -16.62 16.14
C SER A 367 -40.59 -16.99 15.38
N ARG A 368 -40.63 -16.80 14.05
CA ARG A 368 -41.82 -17.13 13.21
C ARG A 368 -41.93 -18.62 12.88
N VAL A 369 -40.86 -19.40 13.03
CA VAL A 369 -40.89 -20.85 12.78
C VAL A 369 -41.45 -21.62 13.98
N ARG A 370 -41.66 -20.99 15.15
CA ARG A 370 -42.18 -21.65 16.35
C ARG A 370 -43.70 -21.55 16.53
N ASP A 371 -44.39 -20.76 15.76
CA ASP A 371 -45.86 -20.68 15.79
C ASP A 371 -46.48 -21.63 14.73
N VAL A 372 -46.41 -22.93 14.97
CA VAL A 372 -47.28 -23.92 14.32
C VAL A 372 -48.53 -24.08 15.20
N PRO A 373 -49.73 -23.69 14.77
CA PRO A 373 -50.96 -23.86 15.55
C PRO A 373 -51.36 -25.34 15.52
N GLY A 374 -51.33 -26.02 16.66
CA GLY A 374 -51.96 -27.33 16.76
C GLY A 374 -51.46 -28.30 17.81
N LEU A 375 -51.23 -27.88 19.06
CA LEU A 375 -51.24 -28.80 20.21
C LEU A 375 -51.90 -28.11 21.41
N PRO A 376 -52.86 -28.73 22.14
CA PRO A 376 -53.47 -28.16 23.33
C PRO A 376 -52.49 -28.19 24.50
N GLY A 377 -52.03 -27.03 24.94
CA GLY A 377 -51.14 -26.87 26.07
C GLY A 377 -51.88 -26.49 27.33
N ASP A 378 -51.42 -27.01 28.44
CA ASP A 378 -51.92 -26.82 29.82
C ASP A 378 -52.02 -25.35 30.23
N PRO A 379 -53.07 -24.95 30.99
CA PRO A 379 -53.33 -23.55 31.35
C PRO A 379 -52.54 -23.00 32.54
N GLU A 380 -51.57 -23.72 33.13
CA GLU A 380 -50.86 -23.28 34.36
C GLU A 380 -49.50 -22.60 34.17
N SER A 381 -49.05 -22.36 32.91
CA SER A 381 -47.75 -21.71 32.65
C SER A 381 -47.82 -20.21 32.29
N ARG A 382 -48.85 -19.50 32.69
CA ARG A 382 -49.04 -18.06 32.35
C ARG A 382 -48.74 -17.10 33.45
N THR A 383 -47.61 -17.22 34.17
CA THR A 383 -47.13 -16.12 35.05
C THR A 383 -45.62 -16.18 35.22
N ALA A 384 -44.87 -15.98 34.15
CA ALA A 384 -43.54 -15.41 34.23
C ALA A 384 -43.40 -14.43 33.06
N ARG A 385 -43.68 -13.16 33.30
CA ARG A 385 -43.17 -12.08 32.45
C ARG A 385 -41.66 -12.11 32.60
N THR A 386 -41.03 -12.90 31.76
CA THR A 386 -39.59 -12.82 31.55
C THR A 386 -39.35 -11.42 31.00
N THR A 387 -38.78 -10.57 31.84
CA THR A 387 -38.18 -9.31 31.38
C THR A 387 -37.10 -9.73 30.40
N THR A 388 -37.44 -9.75 29.11
CA THR A 388 -36.50 -10.07 28.04
C THR A 388 -35.41 -9.00 28.10
N ALA A 389 -34.22 -9.36 28.57
CA ALA A 389 -33.05 -8.49 28.46
C ALA A 389 -32.97 -8.06 27.00
N PRO A 390 -32.63 -6.80 26.70
CA PRO A 390 -32.47 -6.36 25.31
C PRO A 390 -31.54 -7.31 24.60
N PRO A 391 -31.84 -7.67 23.34
CA PRO A 391 -31.00 -8.61 22.58
C PRO A 391 -29.54 -8.14 22.62
N ALA A 392 -28.63 -9.05 22.99
CA ALA A 392 -27.21 -8.73 23.05
C ALA A 392 -26.75 -8.29 21.64
N LEU A 393 -26.09 -7.15 21.56
CA LEU A 393 -25.57 -6.64 20.30
C LEU A 393 -24.54 -7.62 19.71
N PRO A 394 -24.53 -7.82 18.39
CA PRO A 394 -23.49 -8.62 17.74
C PRO A 394 -22.10 -8.09 18.08
N LEU A 395 -21.13 -8.98 18.31
CA LEU A 395 -19.74 -8.59 18.65
C LEU A 395 -19.17 -7.58 17.64
N ALA A 396 -19.39 -7.81 16.34
CA ALA A 396 -18.95 -6.89 15.30
C ALA A 396 -19.57 -5.48 15.46
N ALA A 397 -20.82 -5.35 15.87
CA ALA A 397 -21.45 -4.05 16.14
C ALA A 397 -20.84 -3.37 17.38
N LEU A 398 -20.53 -4.14 18.43
CA LEU A 398 -19.86 -3.62 19.65
C LEU A 398 -18.47 -3.12 19.33
N VAL A 399 -17.69 -3.86 18.54
CA VAL A 399 -16.34 -3.47 18.08
C VAL A 399 -16.41 -2.15 17.30
N GLN A 400 -17.33 -2.03 16.36
CA GLN A 400 -17.50 -0.79 15.58
C GLN A 400 -17.91 0.40 16.46
N ARG A 401 -18.76 0.18 17.49
CA ARG A 401 -19.10 1.21 18.48
C ARG A 401 -17.90 1.64 19.32
N ALA A 402 -17.04 0.70 19.69
CA ALA A 402 -15.82 0.99 20.42
C ALA A 402 -14.86 1.88 19.63
N CYS A 403 -14.71 1.60 18.34
CA CYS A 403 -13.90 2.43 17.43
C CYS A 403 -14.49 3.84 17.22
N ALA A 404 -15.79 3.98 17.34
CA ALA A 404 -16.49 5.27 17.23
C ALA A 404 -16.51 6.06 18.54
N ALA A 405 -16.23 5.43 19.69
CA ALA A 405 -16.34 6.07 20.99
C ALA A 405 -15.34 7.22 21.15
N PRO A 406 -15.77 8.38 21.69
CA PRO A 406 -14.87 9.50 21.91
C PRO A 406 -13.91 9.30 23.09
N GLY A 407 -14.09 8.25 23.87
CA GLY A 407 -13.30 7.92 25.05
C GLY A 407 -13.76 6.61 25.71
N PRO A 408 -13.15 6.20 26.82
CA PRO A 408 -13.49 4.97 27.52
C PRO A 408 -14.98 4.93 27.91
N ASP A 409 -15.65 3.83 27.61
CA ASP A 409 -17.05 3.55 27.90
C ASP A 409 -17.17 2.21 28.64
N ALA A 410 -17.51 2.26 29.94
CA ALA A 410 -17.59 1.07 30.78
C ALA A 410 -18.71 0.11 30.36
N ALA A 411 -19.83 0.61 29.84
CA ALA A 411 -20.95 -0.22 29.41
C ALA A 411 -20.57 -0.97 28.13
N LEU A 412 -19.84 -0.30 27.22
CA LEU A 412 -19.32 -0.87 25.98
C LEU A 412 -18.24 -1.92 26.27
N ALA A 413 -17.33 -1.65 27.22
CA ALA A 413 -16.31 -2.60 27.67
C ALA A 413 -16.95 -3.88 28.23
N ALA A 414 -17.93 -3.74 29.13
CA ALA A 414 -18.67 -4.88 29.68
C ALA A 414 -19.43 -5.67 28.61
N GLY A 415 -19.99 -4.99 27.60
CA GLY A 415 -20.63 -5.62 26.44
C GLY A 415 -19.66 -6.45 25.60
N LEU A 416 -18.45 -5.93 25.35
CA LEU A 416 -17.37 -6.63 24.61
C LEU A 416 -16.88 -7.86 25.41
N GLU A 417 -16.66 -7.73 26.72
CA GLU A 417 -16.27 -8.85 27.58
C GLU A 417 -17.32 -9.95 27.57
N ALA A 418 -18.60 -9.59 27.73
CA ALA A 418 -19.70 -10.54 27.69
C ALA A 418 -19.82 -11.26 26.33
N ALA A 419 -19.63 -10.53 25.23
CA ALA A 419 -19.68 -11.11 23.88
C ALA A 419 -18.48 -12.01 23.60
N ALA A 420 -17.29 -11.72 24.14
CA ALA A 420 -16.07 -12.54 23.98
C ALA A 420 -16.18 -13.89 24.73
N VAL A 421 -16.90 -13.95 25.83
CA VAL A 421 -17.12 -15.16 26.63
C VAL A 421 -18.30 -15.99 26.12
N ALA A 422 -19.17 -15.43 25.28
CA ALA A 422 -20.34 -16.13 24.76
C ALA A 422 -19.91 -17.35 23.91
N PRO A 423 -20.56 -18.54 24.10
CA PRO A 423 -20.23 -19.73 23.33
C PRO A 423 -20.54 -19.49 21.84
N ILE A 424 -19.56 -19.75 20.98
CA ILE A 424 -19.72 -19.65 19.52
C ILE A 424 -20.80 -20.68 19.10
N PRO A 425 -21.88 -20.25 18.44
CA PRO A 425 -22.91 -21.19 17.96
C PRO A 425 -22.30 -22.29 17.09
N HIS A 426 -22.75 -23.53 17.26
CA HIS A 426 -22.22 -24.71 16.55
C HIS A 426 -22.18 -24.55 15.01
N ALA A 427 -23.09 -23.76 14.45
CA ALA A 427 -23.12 -23.45 13.00
C ALA A 427 -21.88 -22.72 12.51
N ALA A 428 -21.20 -21.92 13.33
CA ALA A 428 -19.97 -21.21 12.96
C ALA A 428 -18.73 -22.12 13.01
N ARG A 429 -18.76 -23.23 13.76
CA ARG A 429 -17.67 -24.21 13.79
C ARG A 429 -17.56 -25.05 12.53
N SER A 430 -18.67 -25.32 11.85
CA SER A 430 -18.69 -26.12 10.61
C SER A 430 -18.14 -25.33 9.40
N ALA A 431 -18.23 -23.99 9.41
CA ALA A 431 -17.71 -23.14 8.34
C ALA A 431 -16.20 -22.87 8.46
N ALA A 432 -15.58 -23.15 9.61
CA ALA A 432 -14.14 -23.00 9.84
C ALA A 432 -13.34 -24.30 9.58
N LEU A 433 -14.01 -25.38 9.20
CA LEU A 433 -13.42 -26.71 8.98
C LEU A 433 -13.59 -27.22 7.54
N VAL A 434 -14.07 -26.40 6.62
CA VAL A 434 -14.10 -26.61 5.17
C VAL A 434 -13.29 -25.49 4.50
#